data_95eef22115e9d13137dd4fdf0947679a
#
_entry.id   95eef22115e9d13137dd4fdf0947679a
#
_cell.length_a   1.000
_cell.length_b   1.000
_cell.length_c   1.000
_cell.angle_alpha   90.00
_cell.angle_beta   90.00
_cell.angle_gamma   90.00
#
_symmetry.space_group_name_H-M   'P 1'
#
loop_
_entity.id
_entity.type
_entity.pdbx_description
1 polymer ?
#
loop_
_entity_poly.entity_id
_entity_poly.type
_entity_poly.pdbx_seq_one_letter_code
_entity_poly.pdbx_strand_id
1 'polypeptide(L)'
;MNPIEQGLRAVDRFQQHRRVPAVVIGVVRKYGDDRGGLLSALITYYGFVALIPLLLLLSTVLGFVLHGHPGAQQSVLNSALADFPIIGDQLRQNVHSLQGSGLALAIGALGLLYGALGITQVLQHAMAEVWNVPGVQRPGYWPRLARGLLLFTVLAAGLVLGTAAASLVGSALGGVPARVGGLLVSALLNTALCLACFRVLTPREIPTRALLPGCVVAGPLFTVLQAFGSLLVTHELRHAGQVYGFFATVIGLLSWLYLAAQITVYAAEANAVLARRLWPRSLLQPPLTAADEKVLSSVARQEERRPEQHVEVSFHDGERPGGAGEDGPHGPSSPGAR
;
A
#
# COMPACT_ATOMS: atom_id res chain seq x y z
N MET A 1 22.90 31.36 -12.70
CA MET A 1 21.95 30.22 -12.70
C MET A 1 22.76 28.95 -12.87
N ASN A 2 22.55 28.00 -11.98
CA ASN A 2 23.30 26.75 -11.98
C ASN A 2 22.86 25.88 -13.20
N PRO A 3 23.75 25.22 -13.94
CA PRO A 3 23.38 24.39 -15.10
C PRO A 3 22.39 23.28 -14.74
N ILE A 4 22.43 22.80 -13.50
CA ILE A 4 21.47 21.83 -12.95
C ILE A 4 20.06 22.43 -12.90
N GLU A 5 19.89 23.68 -12.46
CA GLU A 5 18.60 24.37 -12.43
C GLU A 5 18.01 24.58 -13.82
N GLN A 6 18.85 24.90 -14.80
CA GLN A 6 18.41 25.06 -16.20
C GLN A 6 17.89 23.74 -16.77
N GLY A 7 18.58 22.63 -16.47
CA GLY A 7 18.14 21.28 -16.85
C GLY A 7 16.81 20.92 -16.19
N LEU A 8 16.66 21.16 -14.89
CA LEU A 8 15.43 20.88 -14.14
C LEU A 8 14.26 21.72 -14.66
N ARG A 9 14.47 23.00 -14.98
CA ARG A 9 13.42 23.86 -15.57
C ARG A 9 13.02 23.44 -16.98
N ALA A 10 13.95 22.85 -17.75
CA ALA A 10 13.63 22.30 -19.06
C ALA A 10 12.77 21.04 -18.94
N VAL A 11 13.11 20.14 -17.98
CA VAL A 11 12.31 18.95 -17.66
C VAL A 11 10.95 19.36 -17.13
N ASP A 12 10.88 20.37 -16.27
CA ASP A 12 9.63 20.87 -15.69
C ASP A 12 8.69 21.40 -16.78
N ARG A 13 9.20 22.22 -17.70
CA ARG A 13 8.42 22.69 -18.87
C ARG A 13 7.96 21.55 -19.77
N PHE A 14 8.81 20.59 -20.03
CA PHE A 14 8.48 19.43 -20.86
C PHE A 14 7.35 18.58 -20.23
N GLN A 15 7.42 18.31 -18.93
CA GLN A 15 6.42 17.52 -18.24
C GLN A 15 5.06 18.23 -18.15
N GLN A 16 5.05 19.56 -17.98
CA GLN A 16 3.81 20.33 -17.89
C GLN A 16 2.99 20.31 -19.18
N HIS A 17 3.65 20.09 -20.35
CA HIS A 17 2.98 20.01 -21.65
C HIS A 17 2.53 18.58 -22.03
N ARG A 18 2.95 17.56 -21.30
CA ARG A 18 2.62 16.15 -21.62
C ARG A 18 1.93 15.45 -20.45
N ARG A 19 0.78 14.85 -20.73
CA ARG A 19 -0.10 14.22 -19.73
C ARG A 19 0.59 13.12 -18.92
N VAL A 20 1.27 12.18 -19.60
CA VAL A 20 1.86 11.01 -18.94
C VAL A 20 2.98 11.38 -17.97
N PRO A 21 4.03 12.13 -18.39
CA PRO A 21 5.05 12.58 -17.44
C PRO A 21 4.50 13.46 -16.32
N ALA A 22 3.52 14.35 -16.61
CA ALA A 22 2.90 15.18 -15.58
C ALA A 22 2.20 14.37 -14.49
N VAL A 23 1.48 13.30 -14.87
CA VAL A 23 0.83 12.39 -13.91
C VAL A 23 1.87 11.62 -13.11
N VAL A 24 2.91 11.06 -13.75
CA VAL A 24 3.96 10.31 -13.04
C VAL A 24 4.67 11.19 -12.01
N ILE A 25 5.05 12.41 -12.41
CA ILE A 25 5.68 13.37 -11.47
C ILE A 25 4.69 13.77 -10.37
N GLY A 26 3.41 13.97 -10.71
CA GLY A 26 2.36 14.22 -9.73
C GLY A 26 2.25 13.13 -8.68
N VAL A 27 2.29 11.87 -9.10
CA VAL A 27 2.26 10.69 -8.20
C VAL A 27 3.50 10.64 -7.30
N VAL A 28 4.70 10.80 -7.87
CA VAL A 28 5.96 10.76 -7.11
C VAL A 28 6.02 11.91 -6.09
N ARG A 29 5.59 13.11 -6.50
CA ARG A 29 5.53 14.28 -5.60
C ARG A 29 4.54 14.05 -4.46
N LYS A 30 3.33 13.60 -4.80
CA LYS A 30 2.30 13.36 -3.78
C LYS A 30 2.71 12.25 -2.81
N TYR A 31 3.35 11.18 -3.30
CA TYR A 31 3.95 10.15 -2.45
C TYR A 31 4.96 10.75 -1.43
N GLY A 32 5.75 11.73 -1.86
CA GLY A 32 6.66 12.48 -0.99
C GLY A 32 5.90 13.34 0.03
N ASP A 33 4.90 14.10 -0.40
CA ASP A 33 4.11 15.02 0.43
C ASP A 33 3.35 14.25 1.53
N ASP A 34 2.77 13.10 1.21
CA ASP A 34 2.03 12.23 2.12
C ASP A 34 2.94 11.28 2.92
N ARG A 35 4.26 11.47 2.83
CA ARG A 35 5.25 10.60 3.52
C ARG A 35 5.07 9.12 3.18
N GLY A 36 4.80 8.80 1.94
CA GLY A 36 4.50 7.45 1.46
C GLY A 36 5.53 6.40 1.83
N GLY A 37 6.81 6.78 1.97
CA GLY A 37 7.87 5.90 2.48
C GLY A 37 7.63 5.45 3.93
N LEU A 38 7.17 6.35 4.80
CA LEU A 38 6.80 6.00 6.18
C LEU A 38 5.55 5.12 6.22
N LEU A 39 4.54 5.42 5.39
CA LEU A 39 3.35 4.58 5.28
C LEU A 39 3.71 3.17 4.82
N SER A 40 4.57 3.05 3.82
CA SER A 40 5.08 1.76 3.33
C SER A 40 5.85 1.00 4.41
N ALA A 41 6.70 1.68 5.20
CA ALA A 41 7.43 1.08 6.31
C ALA A 41 6.49 0.58 7.43
N LEU A 42 5.46 1.35 7.77
CA LEU A 42 4.44 0.95 8.75
C LEU A 42 3.65 -0.28 8.28
N ILE A 43 3.22 -0.29 7.01
CA ILE A 43 2.53 -1.45 6.42
C ILE A 43 3.44 -2.68 6.46
N THR A 44 4.72 -2.52 6.14
CA THR A 44 5.72 -3.60 6.19
C THR A 44 5.88 -4.15 7.59
N TYR A 45 6.04 -3.30 8.58
CA TYR A 45 6.22 -3.71 9.98
C TYR A 45 5.01 -4.51 10.50
N TYR A 46 3.80 -3.96 10.36
CA TYR A 46 2.59 -4.65 10.81
C TYR A 46 2.29 -5.88 9.97
N GLY A 47 2.60 -5.86 8.66
CA GLY A 47 2.52 -7.03 7.80
C GLY A 47 3.44 -8.14 8.27
N PHE A 48 4.68 -7.83 8.60
CA PHE A 48 5.66 -8.79 9.12
C PHE A 48 5.22 -9.38 10.46
N VAL A 49 4.78 -8.55 11.40
CA VAL A 49 4.30 -8.99 12.71
C VAL A 49 3.05 -9.88 12.58
N ALA A 50 2.17 -9.59 11.62
CA ALA A 50 0.95 -10.38 11.39
C ALA A 50 1.21 -11.75 10.73
N LEU A 51 2.35 -11.94 10.05
CA LEU A 51 2.65 -13.19 9.33
C LEU A 51 2.74 -14.39 10.26
N ILE A 52 3.46 -14.28 11.36
CA ILE A 52 3.69 -15.41 12.27
C ILE A 52 2.37 -15.94 12.85
N PRO A 53 1.50 -15.12 13.46
CA PRO A 53 0.18 -15.55 13.92
C PRO A 53 -0.73 -16.06 12.79
N LEU A 54 -0.67 -15.45 11.62
CA LEU A 54 -1.46 -15.86 10.45
C LEU A 54 -1.10 -17.27 10.02
N LEU A 55 0.19 -17.57 9.94
CA LEU A 55 0.70 -18.86 9.55
C LEU A 55 0.36 -19.94 10.59
N LEU A 56 0.43 -19.59 11.88
CA LEU A 56 0.05 -20.50 12.97
C LEU A 56 -1.46 -20.80 12.95
N LEU A 57 -2.30 -19.82 12.70
CA LEU A 57 -3.74 -20.03 12.55
C LEU A 57 -4.06 -20.86 11.30
N LEU A 58 -3.45 -20.53 10.17
CA LEU A 58 -3.65 -21.24 8.91
C LEU A 58 -3.31 -22.72 9.07
N SER A 59 -2.17 -23.04 9.69
CA SER A 59 -1.76 -24.44 9.95
C SER A 59 -2.72 -25.16 10.86
N THR A 60 -3.23 -24.49 11.91
CA THR A 60 -4.15 -25.07 12.89
C THR A 60 -5.53 -25.32 12.28
N VAL A 61 -6.09 -24.31 11.56
CA VAL A 61 -7.38 -24.45 10.87
C VAL A 61 -7.31 -25.54 9.80
N LEU A 62 -6.22 -25.59 9.05
CA LEU A 62 -6.01 -26.60 8.03
C LEU A 62 -5.90 -28.01 8.63
N GLY A 63 -5.21 -28.13 9.78
CA GLY A 63 -5.16 -29.36 10.55
C GLY A 63 -6.52 -29.85 11.01
N PHE A 64 -7.41 -28.93 11.40
CA PHE A 64 -8.75 -29.24 11.86
C PHE A 64 -9.72 -29.60 10.71
N VAL A 65 -9.72 -28.80 9.63
CA VAL A 65 -10.65 -28.97 8.49
C VAL A 65 -10.31 -30.20 7.65
N LEU A 66 -9.02 -30.52 7.54
CA LEU A 66 -8.53 -31.65 6.74
C LEU A 66 -8.19 -32.87 7.59
N HIS A 67 -8.74 -32.97 8.82
CA HIS A 67 -8.58 -34.14 9.67
C HIS A 67 -9.10 -35.36 8.92
N GLY A 68 -8.21 -36.33 8.62
CA GLY A 68 -8.53 -37.53 7.84
C GLY A 68 -8.16 -37.50 6.36
N HIS A 69 -7.67 -36.38 5.82
CA HIS A 69 -7.22 -36.24 4.42
C HIS A 69 -5.80 -35.66 4.32
N PRO A 70 -4.74 -36.43 4.71
CA PRO A 70 -3.37 -35.87 4.78
C PRO A 70 -2.83 -35.39 3.43
N GLY A 71 -3.24 -35.98 2.32
CA GLY A 71 -2.85 -35.54 0.97
C GLY A 71 -3.41 -34.20 0.58
N ALA A 72 -4.67 -33.90 0.95
CA ALA A 72 -5.30 -32.61 0.70
C ALA A 72 -4.69 -31.52 1.60
N GLN A 73 -4.40 -31.83 2.85
CA GLN A 73 -3.71 -30.95 3.79
C GLN A 73 -2.35 -30.51 3.24
N GLN A 74 -1.56 -31.46 2.73
CA GLN A 74 -0.25 -31.20 2.16
C GLN A 74 -0.34 -30.35 0.88
N SER A 75 -1.34 -30.60 0.03
CA SER A 75 -1.55 -29.85 -1.20
C SER A 75 -1.92 -28.39 -0.95
N VAL A 76 -2.81 -28.12 0.01
CA VAL A 76 -3.22 -26.76 0.37
C VAL A 76 -2.08 -26.01 1.08
N LEU A 77 -1.37 -26.65 2.00
CA LEU A 77 -0.17 -26.09 2.62
C LEU A 77 0.89 -25.75 1.57
N ASN A 78 1.13 -26.63 0.62
CA ASN A 78 2.09 -26.39 -0.45
C ASN A 78 1.68 -25.23 -1.37
N SER A 79 0.38 -25.10 -1.67
CA SER A 79 -0.14 -24.01 -2.49
C SER A 79 -0.08 -22.66 -1.77
N ALA A 80 -0.56 -22.62 -0.51
CA ALA A 80 -0.55 -21.40 0.28
C ALA A 80 0.88 -20.91 0.60
N LEU A 81 1.83 -21.85 0.78
CA LEU A 81 3.23 -21.53 1.05
C LEU A 81 4.03 -21.22 -0.22
N ALA A 82 3.55 -21.63 -1.40
CA ALA A 82 4.16 -21.25 -2.67
C ALA A 82 4.03 -19.73 -2.94
N ASP A 83 2.95 -19.12 -2.43
CA ASP A 83 2.74 -17.67 -2.54
C ASP A 83 3.61 -16.85 -1.54
N PHE A 84 4.22 -17.53 -0.55
CA PHE A 84 5.16 -16.94 0.42
C PHE A 84 6.53 -17.65 0.36
N PRO A 85 7.32 -17.42 -0.67
CA PRO A 85 8.50 -18.21 -1.01
C PRO A 85 9.57 -18.25 0.09
N ILE A 86 9.65 -17.27 0.97
CA ILE A 86 10.75 -17.11 1.93
C ILE A 86 10.53 -17.88 3.24
N ILE A 87 9.27 -18.20 3.60
CA ILE A 87 8.92 -18.81 4.90
C ILE A 87 8.47 -20.27 4.76
N GLY A 88 8.15 -20.70 3.54
CA GLY A 88 7.52 -21.99 3.28
C GLY A 88 8.24 -23.20 3.86
N ASP A 89 9.56 -23.28 3.72
CA ASP A 89 10.33 -24.46 4.15
C ASP A 89 10.54 -24.51 5.66
N GLN A 90 10.72 -23.36 6.32
CA GLN A 90 10.85 -23.31 7.78
C GLN A 90 9.53 -23.62 8.49
N LEU A 91 8.41 -23.24 7.86
CA LEU A 91 7.09 -23.53 8.39
C LEU A 91 6.74 -24.99 8.27
N ARG A 92 7.09 -25.66 7.16
CA ARG A 92 6.88 -27.12 6.97
C ARG A 92 7.54 -27.93 8.09
N GLN A 93 8.71 -27.53 8.55
CA GLN A 93 9.43 -28.21 9.62
C GLN A 93 8.80 -27.99 10.99
N ASN A 94 8.19 -26.83 11.25
CA ASN A 94 7.65 -26.47 12.56
C ASN A 94 6.15 -26.75 12.73
N VAL A 95 5.38 -26.90 11.66
CA VAL A 95 3.93 -27.19 11.71
C VAL A 95 3.63 -28.52 12.40
N HIS A 96 4.46 -29.54 12.22
CA HIS A 96 4.26 -30.83 12.86
C HIS A 96 4.44 -30.82 14.38
N SER A 97 5.23 -29.92 14.94
CA SER A 97 5.48 -29.80 16.38
C SER A 97 4.37 -29.12 17.17
N LEU A 98 3.48 -28.36 16.47
CA LEU A 98 2.43 -27.53 17.08
C LEU A 98 1.03 -28.18 17.03
N GLN A 99 0.91 -29.36 16.40
CA GLN A 99 -0.38 -30.04 16.28
C GLN A 99 -0.84 -30.58 17.63
N GLY A 100 -1.95 -30.04 18.15
CA GLY A 100 -2.66 -30.59 19.31
C GLY A 100 -2.60 -29.78 20.61
N SER A 101 -1.90 -28.64 20.66
CA SER A 101 -1.88 -27.78 21.86
C SER A 101 -2.92 -26.68 21.80
N GLY A 102 -3.97 -26.76 22.67
CA GLY A 102 -4.96 -25.70 22.82
C GLY A 102 -4.36 -24.33 23.21
N LEU A 103 -3.23 -24.35 23.90
CA LEU A 103 -2.49 -23.15 24.30
C LEU A 103 -1.80 -22.48 23.09
N ALA A 104 -1.23 -23.25 22.16
CA ALA A 104 -0.68 -22.74 20.91
C ALA A 104 -1.78 -22.11 20.03
N LEU A 105 -2.97 -22.72 19.99
CA LEU A 105 -4.14 -22.17 19.32
C LEU A 105 -4.56 -20.81 19.91
N ALA A 106 -4.64 -20.71 21.24
CA ALA A 106 -5.00 -19.47 21.93
C ALA A 106 -3.98 -18.35 21.69
N ILE A 107 -2.68 -18.64 21.80
CA ILE A 107 -1.61 -17.68 21.54
C ILE A 107 -1.64 -17.25 20.07
N GLY A 108 -1.82 -18.19 19.14
CA GLY A 108 -1.92 -17.90 17.71
C GLY A 108 -3.14 -17.03 17.37
N ALA A 109 -4.30 -17.35 17.95
CA ALA A 109 -5.52 -16.57 17.75
C ALA A 109 -5.40 -15.14 18.32
N LEU A 110 -4.85 -14.97 19.51
CA LEU A 110 -4.62 -13.65 20.12
C LEU A 110 -3.58 -12.85 19.35
N GLY A 111 -2.48 -13.46 18.95
CA GLY A 111 -1.44 -12.85 18.14
C GLY A 111 -1.96 -12.44 16.75
N LEU A 112 -2.79 -13.29 16.13
CA LEU A 112 -3.44 -12.96 14.87
C LEU A 112 -4.41 -11.79 15.01
N LEU A 113 -5.24 -11.78 16.05
CA LEU A 113 -6.14 -10.65 16.31
C LEU A 113 -5.34 -9.36 16.46
N TYR A 114 -4.24 -9.38 17.21
CA TYR A 114 -3.38 -8.22 17.38
C TYR A 114 -2.73 -7.77 16.06
N GLY A 115 -2.08 -8.69 15.34
CA GLY A 115 -1.43 -8.41 14.07
C GLY A 115 -2.41 -7.99 12.98
N ALA A 116 -3.54 -8.69 12.90
CA ALA A 116 -4.62 -8.41 11.94
C ALA A 116 -5.26 -7.04 12.17
N LEU A 117 -5.53 -6.70 13.42
CA LEU A 117 -6.04 -5.37 13.77
C LEU A 117 -5.00 -4.30 13.45
N GLY A 118 -3.72 -4.55 13.72
CA GLY A 118 -2.62 -3.64 13.41
C GLY A 118 -2.51 -3.35 11.92
N ILE A 119 -2.37 -4.37 11.09
CA ILE A 119 -2.21 -4.19 9.63
C ILE A 119 -3.44 -3.53 8.99
N THR A 120 -4.65 -3.90 9.40
CA THR A 120 -5.86 -3.28 8.84
C THR A 120 -6.02 -1.83 9.25
N GLN A 121 -5.64 -1.46 10.47
CA GLN A 121 -5.65 -0.07 10.93
C GLN A 121 -4.64 0.77 10.16
N VAL A 122 -3.41 0.26 9.95
CA VAL A 122 -2.38 0.94 9.17
C VAL A 122 -2.78 1.12 7.72
N LEU A 123 -3.35 0.09 7.09
CA LEU A 123 -3.86 0.20 5.71
C LEU A 123 -4.99 1.23 5.59
N GLN A 124 -5.93 1.25 6.54
CA GLN A 124 -7.00 2.25 6.57
C GLN A 124 -6.44 3.66 6.81
N HIS A 125 -5.43 3.79 7.69
CA HIS A 125 -4.72 5.04 7.91
C HIS A 125 -4.02 5.52 6.64
N ALA A 126 -3.25 4.65 5.98
CA ALA A 126 -2.58 4.98 4.73
C ALA A 126 -3.56 5.44 3.64
N MET A 127 -4.71 4.77 3.49
CA MET A 127 -5.73 5.23 2.55
C MET A 127 -6.33 6.57 2.95
N ALA A 128 -6.54 6.83 4.24
CA ALA A 128 -7.01 8.13 4.72
C ALA A 128 -5.98 9.25 4.47
N GLU A 129 -4.68 8.97 4.63
CA GLU A 129 -3.60 9.90 4.30
C GLU A 129 -3.57 10.21 2.80
N VAL A 130 -3.49 9.18 1.95
CA VAL A 130 -3.46 9.32 0.47
C VAL A 130 -4.66 10.10 -0.06
N TRP A 131 -5.85 9.89 0.52
CA TRP A 131 -7.06 10.62 0.13
C TRP A 131 -7.25 11.92 0.91
N ASN A 132 -6.29 12.35 1.73
CA ASN A 132 -6.33 13.54 2.59
C ASN A 132 -7.69 13.67 3.32
N VAL A 133 -8.10 12.61 4.00
CA VAL A 133 -9.35 12.57 4.77
C VAL A 133 -9.12 13.24 6.13
N PRO A 134 -9.83 14.32 6.46
CA PRO A 134 -9.72 14.99 7.75
C PRO A 134 -9.95 14.03 8.92
N GLY A 135 -9.23 14.25 10.02
CA GLY A 135 -9.30 13.39 11.20
C GLY A 135 -10.73 13.24 11.74
N VAL A 136 -11.51 14.31 11.66
CA VAL A 136 -12.93 14.38 12.10
C VAL A 136 -13.85 13.45 11.28
N GLN A 137 -13.52 13.17 10.02
CA GLN A 137 -14.33 12.34 9.12
C GLN A 137 -13.90 10.87 9.14
N ARG A 138 -12.84 10.53 9.89
CA ARG A 138 -12.38 9.14 9.97
C ARG A 138 -13.35 8.28 10.75
N PRO A 139 -13.62 7.04 10.30
CA PRO A 139 -14.59 6.16 10.94
C PRO A 139 -14.14 5.79 12.37
N GLY A 140 -15.12 5.61 13.27
CA GLY A 140 -14.89 5.15 14.62
C GLY A 140 -14.38 3.71 14.70
N TYR A 141 -14.20 3.19 15.93
CA TYR A 141 -13.60 1.88 16.19
C TYR A 141 -14.35 0.71 15.51
N TRP A 142 -15.67 0.60 15.72
CA TRP A 142 -16.47 -0.52 15.22
C TRP A 142 -16.53 -0.61 13.68
N PRO A 143 -16.76 0.48 12.95
CA PRO A 143 -16.66 0.46 11.49
C PRO A 143 -15.27 0.08 10.97
N ARG A 144 -14.20 0.46 11.66
CA ARG A 144 -12.82 0.06 11.29
C ARG A 144 -12.64 -1.43 11.45
N LEU A 145 -13.12 -2.00 12.57
CA LEU A 145 -13.04 -3.45 12.81
C LEU A 145 -13.80 -4.23 11.74
N ALA A 146 -15.03 -3.82 11.41
CA ALA A 146 -15.86 -4.45 10.38
C ALA A 146 -15.16 -4.41 8.99
N ARG A 147 -14.55 -3.27 8.62
CA ARG A 147 -13.75 -3.15 7.39
C ARG A 147 -12.52 -4.06 7.41
N GLY A 148 -11.88 -4.20 8.58
CA GLY A 148 -10.75 -5.12 8.76
C GLY A 148 -11.16 -6.57 8.51
N LEU A 149 -12.25 -7.04 9.10
CA LEU A 149 -12.78 -8.39 8.88
C LEU A 149 -13.17 -8.61 7.41
N LEU A 150 -13.82 -7.62 6.79
CA LEU A 150 -14.15 -7.68 5.36
C LEU A 150 -12.90 -7.77 4.49
N LEU A 151 -11.85 -7.02 4.82
CA LEU A 151 -10.57 -7.08 4.10
C LEU A 151 -9.96 -8.48 4.16
N PHE A 152 -9.95 -9.13 5.34
CA PHE A 152 -9.47 -10.50 5.47
C PHE A 152 -10.30 -11.49 4.66
N THR A 153 -11.63 -11.33 4.65
CA THR A 153 -12.51 -12.17 3.82
C THR A 153 -12.19 -12.00 2.34
N VAL A 154 -11.95 -10.78 1.87
CA VAL A 154 -11.56 -10.49 0.49
C VAL A 154 -10.20 -11.11 0.15
N LEU A 155 -9.21 -10.99 1.05
CA LEU A 155 -7.90 -11.59 0.84
C LEU A 155 -7.95 -13.13 0.82
N ALA A 156 -8.72 -13.74 1.73
CA ALA A 156 -8.91 -15.18 1.76
C ALA A 156 -9.62 -15.69 0.48
N ALA A 157 -10.67 -15.00 0.06
CA ALA A 157 -11.36 -15.33 -1.20
C ALA A 157 -10.43 -15.17 -2.40
N GLY A 158 -9.61 -14.11 -2.43
CA GLY A 158 -8.61 -13.89 -3.47
C GLY A 158 -7.56 -15.00 -3.55
N LEU A 159 -7.10 -15.50 -2.40
CA LEU A 159 -6.16 -16.63 -2.33
C LEU A 159 -6.79 -17.90 -2.89
N VAL A 160 -8.02 -18.23 -2.48
CA VAL A 160 -8.74 -19.41 -2.99
C VAL A 160 -9.00 -19.33 -4.49
N LEU A 161 -9.45 -18.17 -4.96
CA LEU A 161 -9.68 -17.94 -6.39
C LEU A 161 -8.38 -17.99 -7.20
N GLY A 162 -7.28 -17.44 -6.65
CA GLY A 162 -5.97 -17.47 -7.28
C GLY A 162 -5.45 -18.89 -7.46
N THR A 163 -5.52 -19.71 -6.40
CA THR A 163 -5.08 -21.11 -6.46
C THR A 163 -5.96 -21.94 -7.40
N ALA A 164 -7.28 -21.76 -7.39
CA ALA A 164 -8.20 -22.42 -8.31
C ALA A 164 -7.92 -22.04 -9.76
N ALA A 165 -7.72 -20.77 -10.05
CA ALA A 165 -7.41 -20.29 -11.38
C ALA A 165 -6.07 -20.82 -11.91
N ALA A 166 -5.03 -20.83 -11.04
CA ALA A 166 -3.72 -21.40 -11.41
C ALA A 166 -3.80 -22.88 -11.76
N SER A 167 -4.59 -23.66 -11.00
CA SER A 167 -4.81 -25.08 -11.28
C SER A 167 -5.55 -25.32 -12.58
N LEU A 168 -6.58 -24.53 -12.88
CA LEU A 168 -7.36 -24.61 -14.12
C LEU A 168 -6.51 -24.29 -15.36
N VAL A 169 -5.70 -23.21 -15.29
CA VAL A 169 -4.82 -22.83 -16.41
C VAL A 169 -3.75 -23.91 -16.64
N GLY A 170 -3.19 -24.45 -15.55
CA GLY A 170 -2.19 -25.52 -15.63
C GLY A 170 -2.71 -26.82 -16.22
N SER A 171 -3.99 -27.15 -15.97
CA SER A 171 -4.64 -28.35 -16.52
C SER A 171 -5.14 -28.19 -17.95
N ALA A 172 -5.56 -26.97 -18.34
CA ALA A 172 -6.16 -26.71 -19.65
C ALA A 172 -5.11 -26.44 -20.75
N LEU A 173 -3.95 -25.89 -20.39
CA LEU A 173 -2.92 -25.46 -21.33
C LEU A 173 -1.58 -26.09 -20.97
N GLY A 174 -0.82 -26.53 -22.00
CA GLY A 174 0.53 -27.05 -21.81
C GLY A 174 1.61 -26.09 -22.33
N GLY A 175 2.84 -26.20 -21.83
CA GLY A 175 4.00 -25.49 -22.36
C GLY A 175 3.98 -23.96 -22.21
N VAL A 176 4.45 -23.24 -23.23
CA VAL A 176 4.55 -21.76 -23.22
C VAL A 176 3.18 -21.07 -23.12
N PRO A 177 2.09 -21.52 -23.80
CA PRO A 177 0.77 -20.92 -23.65
C PRO A 177 0.24 -20.97 -22.23
N ALA A 178 0.49 -22.05 -21.48
CA ALA A 178 0.09 -22.15 -20.07
C ALA A 178 0.78 -21.10 -19.20
N ARG A 179 2.06 -20.83 -19.44
CA ARG A 179 2.83 -19.81 -18.68
C ARG A 179 2.30 -18.40 -18.96
N VAL A 180 2.11 -18.05 -20.23
CA VAL A 180 1.60 -16.72 -20.62
C VAL A 180 0.15 -16.55 -20.11
N GLY A 181 -0.71 -17.54 -20.30
CA GLY A 181 -2.08 -17.54 -19.79
C GLY A 181 -2.14 -17.41 -18.28
N GLY A 182 -1.28 -18.14 -17.56
CA GLY A 182 -1.16 -18.06 -16.11
C GLY A 182 -0.76 -16.66 -15.61
N LEU A 183 0.22 -16.01 -16.26
CA LEU A 183 0.62 -14.65 -15.93
C LEU A 183 -0.49 -13.63 -16.15
N LEU A 184 -1.22 -13.75 -17.28
CA LEU A 184 -2.35 -12.85 -17.58
C LEU A 184 -3.50 -13.03 -16.59
N VAL A 185 -3.85 -14.25 -16.25
CA VAL A 185 -4.88 -14.56 -15.24
C VAL A 185 -4.45 -14.07 -13.86
N SER A 186 -3.20 -14.28 -13.47
CA SER A 186 -2.66 -13.75 -12.21
C SER A 186 -2.69 -12.23 -12.17
N ALA A 187 -2.30 -11.54 -13.23
CA ALA A 187 -2.35 -10.09 -13.31
C ALA A 187 -3.79 -9.56 -13.19
N LEU A 188 -4.75 -10.22 -13.84
CA LEU A 188 -6.16 -9.87 -13.77
C LEU A 188 -6.72 -10.09 -12.36
N LEU A 189 -6.43 -11.22 -11.74
CA LEU A 189 -6.86 -11.54 -10.38
C LEU A 189 -6.23 -10.59 -9.36
N ASN A 190 -4.93 -10.30 -9.46
CA ASN A 190 -4.27 -9.31 -8.61
C ASN A 190 -4.88 -7.91 -8.78
N THR A 191 -5.25 -7.53 -10.01
CA THR A 191 -5.95 -6.27 -10.27
C THR A 191 -7.33 -6.24 -9.60
N ALA A 192 -8.10 -7.31 -9.74
CA ALA A 192 -9.43 -7.43 -9.13
C ALA A 192 -9.34 -7.44 -7.60
N LEU A 193 -8.36 -8.17 -7.04
CA LEU A 193 -8.10 -8.22 -5.60
C LEU A 193 -7.68 -6.85 -5.07
N CYS A 194 -6.76 -6.17 -5.77
CA CYS A 194 -6.35 -4.81 -5.42
C CYS A 194 -7.55 -3.85 -5.41
N LEU A 195 -8.41 -3.92 -6.43
CA LEU A 195 -9.63 -3.11 -6.50
C LEU A 195 -10.60 -3.40 -5.35
N ALA A 196 -10.81 -4.67 -5.02
CA ALA A 196 -11.65 -5.08 -3.90
C ALA A 196 -11.08 -4.59 -2.56
N CYS A 197 -9.76 -4.74 -2.32
CA CYS A 197 -9.09 -4.23 -1.14
C CYS A 197 -9.20 -2.71 -1.03
N PHE A 198 -8.92 -1.98 -2.11
CA PHE A 198 -9.05 -0.52 -2.12
C PHE A 198 -10.48 -0.08 -1.88
N ARG A 199 -11.47 -0.79 -2.43
CA ARG A 199 -12.90 -0.47 -2.19
C ARG A 199 -13.29 -0.62 -0.73
N VAL A 200 -12.75 -1.60 -0.02
CA VAL A 200 -12.99 -1.82 1.41
C VAL A 200 -12.30 -0.76 2.26
N LEU A 201 -11.07 -0.40 1.90
CA LEU A 201 -10.21 0.49 2.68
C LEU A 201 -10.52 1.99 2.46
N THR A 202 -11.00 2.35 1.26
CA THR A 202 -11.26 3.75 0.88
C THR A 202 -12.65 4.20 1.35
N PRO A 203 -12.83 5.49 1.70
CA PRO A 203 -14.14 6.06 2.03
C PRO A 203 -15.18 5.81 0.94
N ARG A 204 -16.46 5.69 1.35
CA ARG A 204 -17.56 5.33 0.45
C ARG A 204 -17.89 6.39 -0.59
N GLU A 205 -17.56 7.63 -0.32
CA GLU A 205 -17.77 8.81 -1.17
C GLU A 205 -16.97 8.73 -2.49
N ILE A 206 -15.88 7.94 -2.48
CA ILE A 206 -15.01 7.80 -3.64
C ILE A 206 -15.57 6.70 -4.55
N PRO A 207 -15.89 7.00 -5.81
CA PRO A 207 -16.46 6.01 -6.73
C PRO A 207 -15.42 4.96 -7.12
N THR A 208 -15.86 3.71 -7.28
CA THR A 208 -14.99 2.57 -7.60
C THR A 208 -14.16 2.80 -8.87
N ARG A 209 -14.72 3.50 -9.86
CA ARG A 209 -14.01 3.87 -11.10
C ARG A 209 -12.76 4.72 -10.87
N ALA A 210 -12.74 5.50 -9.78
CA ALA A 210 -11.56 6.30 -9.42
C ALA A 210 -10.42 5.44 -8.86
N LEU A 211 -10.70 4.23 -8.39
CA LEU A 211 -9.71 3.28 -7.86
C LEU A 211 -9.10 2.37 -8.95
N LEU A 212 -9.71 2.32 -10.12
CA LEU A 212 -9.31 1.43 -11.22
C LEU A 212 -7.90 1.71 -11.78
N PRO A 213 -7.50 2.95 -12.09
CA PRO A 213 -6.22 3.21 -12.77
C PRO A 213 -5.01 2.68 -12.00
N GLY A 214 -4.95 2.95 -10.69
CA GLY A 214 -3.87 2.45 -9.85
C GLY A 214 -3.90 0.92 -9.71
N CYS A 215 -5.09 0.30 -9.62
CA CYS A 215 -5.20 -1.15 -9.54
C CYS A 215 -4.75 -1.85 -10.83
N VAL A 216 -5.04 -1.27 -11.99
CA VAL A 216 -4.59 -1.79 -13.30
C VAL A 216 -3.06 -1.77 -13.41
N VAL A 217 -2.40 -0.82 -12.79
CA VAL A 217 -0.93 -0.78 -12.70
C VAL A 217 -0.42 -1.72 -11.61
N ALA A 218 -1.06 -1.73 -10.45
CA ALA A 218 -0.62 -2.54 -9.30
C ALA A 218 -0.73 -4.05 -9.56
N GLY A 219 -1.79 -4.52 -10.22
CA GLY A 219 -1.99 -5.95 -10.49
C GLY A 219 -0.82 -6.62 -11.22
N PRO A 220 -0.40 -6.10 -12.39
CA PRO A 220 0.82 -6.59 -13.06
C PRO A 220 2.09 -6.45 -12.21
N LEU A 221 2.25 -5.34 -11.47
CA LEU A 221 3.42 -5.15 -10.59
C LEU A 221 3.45 -6.19 -9.47
N PHE A 222 2.31 -6.53 -8.87
CA PHE A 222 2.22 -7.62 -7.89
C PHE A 222 2.55 -8.97 -8.53
N THR A 223 2.10 -9.23 -9.75
CA THR A 223 2.42 -10.46 -10.47
C THR A 223 3.92 -10.57 -10.73
N VAL A 224 4.57 -9.48 -11.14
CA VAL A 224 6.04 -9.42 -11.30
C VAL A 224 6.74 -9.60 -9.96
N LEU A 225 6.27 -8.95 -8.90
CA LEU A 225 6.85 -9.08 -7.56
C LEU A 225 6.76 -10.53 -7.04
N GLN A 226 5.63 -11.22 -7.27
CA GLN A 226 5.46 -12.64 -6.92
C GLN A 226 6.40 -13.54 -7.72
N ALA A 227 6.52 -13.32 -9.04
CA ALA A 227 7.44 -14.07 -9.90
C ALA A 227 8.90 -13.85 -9.47
N PHE A 228 9.28 -12.62 -9.15
CA PHE A 228 10.62 -12.27 -8.67
C PHE A 228 10.90 -12.90 -7.28
N GLY A 229 9.92 -12.87 -6.38
CA GLY A 229 10.02 -13.53 -5.07
C GLY A 229 10.31 -15.02 -5.20
N SER A 230 9.63 -15.73 -6.10
CA SER A 230 9.86 -17.15 -6.35
C SER A 230 11.26 -17.44 -6.92
N LEU A 231 11.79 -16.58 -7.77
CA LEU A 231 13.15 -16.68 -8.32
C LEU A 231 14.23 -16.48 -7.24
N LEU A 232 14.05 -15.48 -6.36
CA LEU A 232 14.97 -15.23 -5.25
C LEU A 232 15.10 -16.44 -4.32
N VAL A 233 13.98 -17.06 -3.98
CA VAL A 233 13.97 -18.26 -3.11
C VAL A 233 14.68 -19.43 -3.74
N THR A 234 14.46 -19.66 -5.02
CA THR A 234 15.06 -20.80 -5.71
C THR A 234 16.57 -20.64 -5.94
N HIS A 235 17.08 -19.42 -6.03
CA HIS A 235 18.46 -19.15 -6.39
C HIS A 235 19.36 -18.82 -5.19
N GLU A 236 18.93 -17.94 -4.30
CA GLU A 236 19.76 -17.43 -3.20
C GLU A 236 19.73 -18.30 -1.94
N LEU A 237 18.57 -18.86 -1.57
CA LEU A 237 18.45 -19.62 -0.33
C LEU A 237 19.10 -21.00 -0.39
N ARG A 238 19.38 -21.55 -1.58
CA ARG A 238 20.13 -22.80 -1.72
C ARG A 238 21.64 -22.65 -1.45
N HIS A 239 22.16 -21.43 -1.50
CA HIS A 239 23.60 -21.15 -1.36
C HIS A 239 23.95 -20.37 -0.09
N ALA A 240 22.97 -19.88 0.68
CA ALA A 240 23.20 -19.16 1.92
C ALA A 240 23.64 -20.13 3.03
N GLY A 241 24.88 -19.97 3.51
CA GLY A 241 25.42 -20.75 4.64
C GLY A 241 24.56 -20.62 5.89
N GLN A 242 24.56 -21.66 6.75
CA GLN A 242 23.64 -21.84 7.87
C GLN A 242 23.52 -20.66 8.85
N VAL A 243 24.56 -19.85 9.02
CA VAL A 243 24.59 -18.73 9.97
C VAL A 243 23.98 -17.44 9.38
N TYR A 244 24.25 -17.14 8.12
CA TYR A 244 23.73 -15.95 7.43
C TYR A 244 22.34 -16.17 6.82
N GLY A 245 21.93 -17.44 6.62
CA GLY A 245 20.68 -17.79 5.94
C GLY A 245 19.43 -17.24 6.64
N PHE A 246 19.38 -17.29 7.98
CA PHE A 246 18.24 -16.76 8.73
C PHE A 246 18.10 -15.24 8.58
N PHE A 247 19.18 -14.49 8.75
CA PHE A 247 19.17 -13.03 8.57
C PHE A 247 18.85 -12.62 7.13
N ALA A 248 19.41 -13.31 6.14
CA ALA A 248 19.12 -13.09 4.75
C ALA A 248 17.62 -13.31 4.45
N THR A 249 17.02 -14.36 5.02
CA THR A 249 15.59 -14.66 4.90
C THR A 249 14.72 -13.54 5.48
N VAL A 250 15.04 -13.07 6.69
CA VAL A 250 14.28 -11.99 7.35
C VAL A 250 14.40 -10.69 6.57
N ILE A 251 15.60 -10.31 6.15
CA ILE A 251 15.83 -9.09 5.36
C ILE A 251 15.15 -9.20 4.00
N GLY A 252 15.24 -10.35 3.33
CA GLY A 252 14.59 -10.60 2.05
C GLY A 252 13.06 -10.48 2.15
N LEU A 253 12.48 -11.06 3.20
CA LEU A 253 11.05 -10.96 3.49
C LEU A 253 10.61 -9.52 3.78
N LEU A 254 11.34 -8.80 4.63
CA LEU A 254 11.06 -7.39 4.91
C LEU A 254 11.16 -6.55 3.64
N SER A 255 12.17 -6.78 2.80
CA SER A 255 12.33 -6.08 1.52
C SER A 255 11.17 -6.38 0.57
N TRP A 256 10.74 -7.63 0.48
CA TRP A 256 9.61 -8.05 -0.33
C TRP A 256 8.29 -7.42 0.15
N LEU A 257 8.03 -7.44 1.46
CA LEU A 257 6.87 -6.77 2.05
C LEU A 257 6.91 -5.26 1.83
N TYR A 258 8.10 -4.65 1.90
CA TYR A 258 8.26 -3.22 1.66
C TYR A 258 7.96 -2.84 0.21
N LEU A 259 8.42 -3.64 -0.75
CA LEU A 259 8.07 -3.45 -2.16
C LEU A 259 6.56 -3.62 -2.41
N ALA A 260 5.94 -4.62 -1.78
CA ALA A 260 4.49 -4.80 -1.85
C ALA A 260 3.73 -3.61 -1.25
N ALA A 261 4.19 -3.10 -0.11
CA ALA A 261 3.63 -1.90 0.52
C ALA A 261 3.83 -0.65 -0.36
N GLN A 262 5.01 -0.48 -0.97
CA GLN A 262 5.26 0.63 -1.90
C GLN A 262 4.33 0.56 -3.12
N ILE A 263 4.18 -0.60 -3.75
CA ILE A 263 3.23 -0.78 -4.88
C ILE A 263 1.83 -0.37 -4.45
N THR A 264 1.39 -0.79 -3.25
CA THR A 264 0.07 -0.45 -2.71
C THR A 264 -0.09 1.07 -2.53
N VAL A 265 0.88 1.75 -1.90
CA VAL A 265 0.81 3.20 -1.66
C VAL A 265 0.90 3.96 -2.98
N TYR A 266 1.84 3.62 -3.88
CA TYR A 266 1.92 4.28 -5.20
C TYR A 266 0.66 4.10 -6.04
N ALA A 267 0.02 2.93 -5.99
CA ALA A 267 -1.25 2.69 -6.68
C ALA A 267 -2.38 3.56 -6.11
N ALA A 268 -2.44 3.71 -4.79
CA ALA A 268 -3.40 4.58 -4.13
C ALA A 268 -3.17 6.05 -4.49
N GLU A 269 -1.90 6.51 -4.51
CA GLU A 269 -1.51 7.85 -4.94
C GLU A 269 -1.88 8.12 -6.40
N ALA A 270 -1.62 7.15 -7.29
CA ALA A 270 -2.01 7.27 -8.69
C ALA A 270 -3.53 7.46 -8.83
N ASN A 271 -4.33 6.74 -8.03
CA ASN A 271 -5.77 6.92 -8.00
C ASN A 271 -6.17 8.32 -7.53
N ALA A 272 -5.59 8.80 -6.44
CA ALA A 272 -5.88 10.12 -5.88
C ALA A 272 -5.48 11.25 -6.84
N VAL A 273 -4.29 11.17 -7.42
CA VAL A 273 -3.77 12.14 -8.39
C VAL A 273 -4.67 12.22 -9.63
N LEU A 274 -5.05 11.07 -10.19
CA LEU A 274 -5.90 11.03 -11.37
C LEU A 274 -7.33 11.48 -11.07
N ALA A 275 -7.92 11.03 -9.98
CA ALA A 275 -9.29 11.36 -9.60
C ALA A 275 -9.47 12.85 -9.28
N ARG A 276 -8.52 13.45 -8.60
CA ARG A 276 -8.57 14.85 -8.14
C ARG A 276 -7.88 15.83 -9.11
N ARG A 277 -7.28 15.31 -10.19
CA ARG A 277 -6.49 16.08 -11.16
C ARG A 277 -5.37 16.91 -10.50
N LEU A 278 -4.55 16.24 -9.67
CA LEU A 278 -3.44 16.85 -8.95
C LEU A 278 -2.16 16.89 -9.80
N TRP A 279 -2.28 17.29 -11.05
CA TRP A 279 -1.20 17.43 -12.03
C TRP A 279 -1.53 18.57 -13.02
N PRO A 280 -0.54 19.24 -13.66
CA PRO A 280 0.89 19.11 -13.45
C PRO A 280 1.37 19.69 -12.11
N ARG A 281 2.47 19.17 -11.56
CA ARG A 281 3.13 19.66 -10.35
C ARG A 281 4.45 20.34 -10.71
N SER A 282 4.81 21.42 -10.03
CA SER A 282 6.10 22.08 -10.23
C SER A 282 7.24 21.25 -9.66
N LEU A 283 8.32 21.04 -10.41
CA LEU A 283 9.56 20.45 -9.91
C LEU A 283 10.39 21.42 -9.09
N LEU A 284 10.35 22.71 -9.48
CA LEU A 284 11.06 23.80 -8.83
C LEU A 284 10.06 24.83 -8.32
N GLN A 285 10.02 25.03 -7.03
CA GLN A 285 9.17 26.02 -6.37
C GLN A 285 10.02 27.20 -5.88
N PRO A 286 9.56 28.44 -5.95
CA PRO A 286 8.39 28.96 -6.67
C PRO A 286 8.60 29.00 -8.20
N PRO A 287 7.55 29.12 -9.05
CA PRO A 287 6.15 29.30 -8.69
C PRO A 287 5.44 27.98 -8.38
N LEU A 288 4.37 28.07 -7.60
CA LEU A 288 3.44 26.96 -7.35
C LEU A 288 2.49 26.81 -8.53
N THR A 289 2.12 25.59 -8.87
CA THR A 289 1.00 25.32 -9.77
C THR A 289 -0.32 25.25 -9.00
N ALA A 290 -1.45 25.42 -9.68
CA ALA A 290 -2.76 25.22 -9.05
C ALA A 290 -2.94 23.80 -8.43
N ALA A 291 -2.23 22.81 -8.94
CA ALA A 291 -2.22 21.46 -8.35
C ALA A 291 -1.37 21.41 -7.07
N ASP A 292 -0.27 22.18 -6.99
CA ASP A 292 0.53 22.30 -5.76
C ASP A 292 -0.27 22.96 -4.65
N GLU A 293 -0.94 24.07 -4.91
CA GLU A 293 -1.80 24.77 -3.95
C GLU A 293 -2.93 23.87 -3.44
N LYS A 294 -3.55 23.10 -4.34
CA LYS A 294 -4.59 22.15 -3.99
C LYS A 294 -4.09 21.05 -3.02
N VAL A 295 -2.90 20.50 -3.29
CA VAL A 295 -2.33 19.45 -2.42
C VAL A 295 -1.96 20.04 -1.07
N LEU A 296 -1.22 21.17 -1.04
CA LEU A 296 -0.82 21.82 0.20
C LEU A 296 -2.03 22.20 1.06
N SER A 297 -3.09 22.74 0.44
CA SER A 297 -4.34 23.05 1.14
C SER A 297 -5.03 21.80 1.68
N SER A 298 -5.03 20.70 0.92
CA SER A 298 -5.67 19.46 1.37
C SER A 298 -4.90 18.78 2.50
N VAL A 299 -3.57 18.82 2.48
CA VAL A 299 -2.71 18.34 3.57
C VAL A 299 -2.91 19.16 4.83
N ALA A 300 -2.99 20.49 4.73
CA ALA A 300 -3.25 21.34 5.88
C ALA A 300 -4.62 21.08 6.52
N ARG A 301 -5.68 20.94 5.71
CA ARG A 301 -7.02 20.62 6.19
C ARG A 301 -7.15 19.22 6.79
N GLN A 302 -6.28 18.31 6.45
CA GLN A 302 -6.26 16.96 7.01
C GLN A 302 -6.00 16.97 8.53
N GLU A 303 -5.36 18.00 9.06
CA GLU A 303 -5.12 18.20 10.50
C GLU A 303 -6.35 18.68 11.27
N GLU A 304 -7.50 18.87 10.61
CA GLU A 304 -8.77 19.12 11.31
C GLU A 304 -9.20 17.88 12.09
N ARG A 305 -9.12 17.97 13.42
CA ARG A 305 -9.39 16.87 14.36
C ARG A 305 -10.71 16.99 15.08
N ARG A 306 -11.30 18.19 15.07
CA ARG A 306 -12.57 18.50 15.77
C ARG A 306 -13.53 19.22 14.83
N PRO A 307 -14.84 19.04 14.99
CA PRO A 307 -15.84 19.72 14.15
C PRO A 307 -15.76 21.25 14.21
N GLU A 308 -15.28 21.78 15.34
CA GLU A 308 -15.13 23.23 15.57
C GLU A 308 -13.82 23.81 14.96
N GLN A 309 -12.90 22.94 14.54
CA GLN A 309 -11.60 23.34 13.98
C GLN A 309 -11.74 23.55 12.46
N HIS A 310 -11.40 24.77 12.02
CA HIS A 310 -11.34 25.14 10.60
C HIS A 310 -9.93 25.60 10.25
N VAL A 311 -9.35 25.03 9.21
CA VAL A 311 -8.03 25.40 8.69
C VAL A 311 -8.20 26.13 7.36
N GLU A 312 -7.91 27.41 7.34
CA GLU A 312 -7.83 28.22 6.13
C GLU A 312 -6.38 28.32 5.65
N VAL A 313 -6.17 28.12 4.37
CA VAL A 313 -4.85 28.18 3.73
C VAL A 313 -4.87 29.27 2.68
N SER A 314 -4.01 30.26 2.85
CA SER A 314 -3.79 31.32 1.87
C SER A 314 -2.36 31.23 1.31
N PHE A 315 -2.21 31.46 0.02
CA PHE A 315 -0.92 31.55 -0.65
C PHE A 315 -0.71 33.00 -1.04
N HIS A 316 0.42 33.58 -0.65
CA HIS A 316 0.83 34.89 -1.11
C HIS A 316 1.68 34.70 -2.36
N ASP A 317 1.36 35.40 -3.42
CA ASP A 317 2.28 35.51 -4.56
C ASP A 317 3.57 36.11 -4.04
N GLY A 318 4.64 35.30 -4.03
CA GLY A 318 5.92 35.71 -3.46
C GLY A 318 6.38 37.00 -4.14
N GLU A 319 6.38 38.09 -3.40
CA GLU A 319 7.03 39.32 -3.79
C GLU A 319 8.44 38.99 -4.27
N ARG A 320 8.74 39.38 -5.49
CA ARG A 320 10.11 39.34 -6.00
C ARG A 320 10.99 40.08 -4.99
N PRO A 321 12.14 39.57 -4.54
CA PRO A 321 13.06 40.30 -3.70
C PRO A 321 13.63 41.44 -4.54
N GLY A 322 13.05 42.64 -4.44
CA GLY A 322 13.48 43.78 -5.23
C GLY A 322 12.49 44.95 -5.30
N GLY A 323 11.62 45.11 -4.29
CA GLY A 323 10.77 46.32 -4.18
C GLY A 323 10.77 46.81 -2.73
N ALA A 324 11.89 47.36 -2.29
CA ALA A 324 11.88 48.26 -1.14
C ALA A 324 11.19 49.54 -1.57
N GLY A 325 9.91 49.67 -1.27
CA GLY A 325 9.10 50.87 -1.50
C GLY A 325 8.25 51.08 -0.26
N GLU A 326 8.74 51.96 0.57
CA GLU A 326 8.04 52.88 1.46
C GLU A 326 6.52 52.69 1.58
N ASP A 327 6.08 52.08 2.67
CA ASP A 327 4.81 52.47 3.30
C ASP A 327 5.03 52.62 4.80
N GLY A 328 4.90 53.87 5.25
CA GLY A 328 5.11 54.32 6.60
C GLY A 328 4.10 53.72 7.59
N PRO A 329 4.39 53.80 8.88
CA PRO A 329 3.59 53.18 9.91
C PRO A 329 2.28 53.95 10.11
N HIS A 330 1.16 53.33 9.75
CA HIS A 330 -0.14 53.77 10.23
C HIS A 330 -0.23 53.46 11.75
N GLY A 331 -0.18 54.54 12.52
CA GLY A 331 -0.31 54.53 13.96
C GLY A 331 -1.67 53.96 14.41
N PRO A 332 -1.75 53.44 15.65
CA PRO A 332 -2.97 52.87 16.18
C PRO A 332 -3.99 53.99 16.50
N SER A 333 -5.15 53.93 15.86
CA SER A 333 -6.31 54.73 16.26
C SER A 333 -6.84 54.20 17.59
N SER A 334 -6.72 55.03 18.63
CA SER A 334 -7.32 54.83 19.94
C SER A 334 -8.86 54.75 19.87
N PRO A 335 -9.54 53.83 20.55
CA PRO A 335 -10.98 53.91 20.72
C PRO A 335 -11.33 54.93 21.84
N GLY A 336 -12.00 56.00 21.46
CA GLY A 336 -12.57 56.96 22.34
C GLY A 336 -13.67 56.38 23.21
N ALA A 337 -13.67 56.82 24.45
CA ALA A 337 -14.64 56.57 25.48
C ALA A 337 -16.06 57.08 25.11
N ARG A 338 -17.05 56.23 25.30
CA ARG A 338 -18.30 56.50 26.08
C ARG A 338 -19.04 55.22 26.36
#